data_71c91eb1bb1b5450df758a617e606aad
#
_entry.id   71c91eb1bb1b5450df758a617e606aad
#
_cell.length_a   1.000
_cell.length_b   1.000
_cell.length_c   1.000
_cell.angle_alpha   90.00
_cell.angle_beta   90.00
_cell.angle_gamma   90.00
#
_symmetry.space_group_name_H-M   'P 1'
#
loop_
_entity.id
_entity.type
_entity.pdbx_description
1 polymer ?
#
loop_
_entity_poly.entity_id
_entity_poly.type
_entity_poly.pdbx_seq_one_letter_code
_entity_poly.pdbx_strand_id
1 'polypeptide(L)'
;CAAIPAVYSRRQSFGFETGRAIMELIRKDIRPCDIITRQSILNAIRVNSAIGGSTNAVLHLLAIAYQAGVDLSIFEFGKVSMEIPHLVPMIPAGKYTLLDFYEAGGIQVILKELGDKIYRQCMTCTGQTVEENLKRVVNRNPDVIRPLDHPAHPYGGIAILRGNLAPAGAVTKPSAIPQEAHDFTGPAKIFENEEDALRGIRALEIKGGEVVVIRNMGPKGGPGMPEMYKAMKL
;
A
#
# COMPACT_ATOMS: atom_id res chain seq x y z
N CYS A 1 8.51 -10.99 4.55
CA CYS A 1 7.73 -11.96 5.34
C CYS A 1 6.24 -11.91 5.07
N ALA A 2 5.63 -10.73 4.92
CA ALA A 2 4.19 -10.62 4.68
C ALA A 2 3.71 -11.31 3.38
N ALA A 3 4.56 -11.38 2.37
CA ALA A 3 4.27 -12.00 1.09
C ALA A 3 4.48 -13.53 1.07
N ILE A 4 4.97 -14.15 2.15
CA ILE A 4 5.16 -15.60 2.19
C ILE A 4 3.79 -16.30 2.16
N PRO A 5 3.57 -17.26 1.24
CA PRO A 5 2.33 -18.01 1.21
C PRO A 5 2.03 -18.69 2.55
N ALA A 6 0.77 -18.65 2.98
CA ALA A 6 0.34 -19.15 4.29
C ALA A 6 0.67 -20.63 4.51
N VAL A 7 0.65 -21.42 3.43
CA VAL A 7 0.87 -22.87 3.44
C VAL A 7 2.35 -23.27 3.46
N TYR A 8 3.28 -22.33 3.30
CA TYR A 8 4.72 -22.65 3.29
C TYR A 8 5.24 -22.87 4.71
N SER A 9 5.95 -23.99 4.93
CA SER A 9 6.62 -24.32 6.20
C SER A 9 7.57 -23.22 6.67
N ARG A 10 8.18 -22.50 5.75
CA ARG A 10 9.02 -21.34 6.02
C ARG A 10 8.30 -20.26 6.85
N ARG A 11 6.96 -20.16 6.76
CA ARG A 11 6.17 -19.22 7.58
C ARG A 11 6.26 -19.57 9.07
N GLN A 12 6.29 -20.87 9.42
CA GLN A 12 6.46 -21.32 10.80
C GLN A 12 7.89 -20.99 11.32
N SER A 13 8.91 -21.24 10.49
CA SER A 13 10.30 -20.88 10.83
C SER A 13 10.44 -19.38 11.09
N PHE A 14 9.79 -18.55 10.27
CA PHE A 14 9.78 -17.10 10.50
C PHE A 14 9.08 -16.70 11.80
N GLY A 15 8.03 -17.39 12.20
CA GLY A 15 7.38 -17.16 13.49
C GLY A 15 8.36 -17.38 14.65
N PHE A 16 9.11 -18.46 14.60
CA PHE A 16 10.14 -18.76 15.60
C PHE A 16 11.28 -17.73 15.59
N GLU A 17 11.80 -17.39 14.41
CA GLU A 17 12.85 -16.38 14.25
C GLU A 17 12.38 -15.00 14.73
N THR A 18 11.12 -14.64 14.51
CA THR A 18 10.53 -13.39 15.01
C THR A 18 10.52 -13.35 16.53
N GLY A 19 10.17 -14.47 17.19
CA GLY A 19 10.24 -14.58 18.65
C GLY A 19 11.66 -14.41 19.18
N ARG A 20 12.66 -14.94 18.50
CA ARG A 20 14.07 -14.70 18.87
C ARG A 20 14.48 -13.24 18.64
N ALA A 21 14.08 -12.65 17.52
CA ALA A 21 14.43 -11.28 17.17
C ALA A 21 13.88 -10.28 18.21
N ILE A 22 12.64 -10.45 18.67
CA ILE A 22 12.07 -9.55 19.68
C ILE A 22 12.85 -9.62 21.01
N MET A 23 13.33 -10.80 21.39
CA MET A 23 14.17 -10.94 22.59
C MET A 23 15.51 -10.20 22.46
N GLU A 24 16.10 -10.18 21.26
CA GLU A 24 17.30 -9.40 21.00
C GLU A 24 17.05 -7.89 21.01
N LEU A 25 15.91 -7.43 20.50
CA LEU A 25 15.52 -6.02 20.58
C LEU A 25 15.36 -5.57 22.04
N ILE A 26 14.73 -6.40 22.88
CA ILE A 26 14.60 -6.13 24.32
C ILE A 26 15.97 -6.05 25.01
N ARG A 27 16.90 -6.99 24.73
CA ARG A 27 18.25 -6.97 25.29
C ARG A 27 19.06 -5.73 24.90
N LYS A 28 18.82 -5.21 23.71
CA LYS A 28 19.47 -4.01 23.18
C LYS A 28 18.74 -2.71 23.51
N ASP A 29 17.64 -2.78 24.26
CA ASP A 29 16.73 -1.65 24.57
C ASP A 29 16.26 -0.90 23.32
N ILE A 30 16.08 -1.61 22.20
CA ILE A 30 15.54 -1.03 20.96
C ILE A 30 14.01 -1.03 21.06
N ARG A 31 13.42 0.15 21.07
CA ARG A 31 11.99 0.38 21.28
C ARG A 31 11.27 0.64 19.95
N PRO A 32 9.94 0.47 19.89
CA PRO A 32 9.18 0.84 18.70
C PRO A 32 9.42 2.28 18.22
N CYS A 33 9.60 3.25 19.13
CA CYS A 33 9.89 4.64 18.79
C CYS A 33 11.27 4.86 18.14
N ASP A 34 12.21 3.95 18.33
CA ASP A 34 13.52 4.00 17.66
C ASP A 34 13.43 3.52 16.21
N ILE A 35 12.40 2.71 15.91
CA ILE A 35 12.16 2.13 14.60
C ILE A 35 11.11 2.95 13.83
N ILE A 36 10.01 3.34 14.50
CA ILE A 36 8.93 4.11 13.90
C ILE A 36 9.26 5.60 14.00
N THR A 37 10.00 6.08 13.02
CA THR A 37 10.41 7.47 12.88
C THR A 37 9.77 8.10 11.65
N ARG A 38 9.81 9.42 11.52
CA ARG A 38 9.39 10.09 10.30
C ARG A 38 10.04 9.49 9.04
N GLN A 39 11.34 9.23 9.08
CA GLN A 39 12.08 8.67 7.95
C GLN A 39 11.63 7.25 7.60
N SER A 40 11.39 6.39 8.59
CA SER A 40 10.91 5.02 8.33
C SER A 40 9.47 5.00 7.80
N ILE A 41 8.62 5.93 8.24
CA ILE A 41 7.26 6.11 7.67
C ILE A 41 7.34 6.58 6.22
N LEU A 42 8.21 7.54 5.89
CA LEU A 42 8.43 7.97 4.51
C LEU A 42 8.96 6.82 3.64
N ASN A 43 9.82 5.95 4.16
CA ASN A 43 10.23 4.72 3.47
C ASN A 43 9.04 3.79 3.22
N ALA A 44 8.15 3.61 4.19
CA ALA A 44 6.96 2.78 4.03
C ALA A 44 6.02 3.33 2.94
N ILE A 45 5.83 4.64 2.87
CA ILE A 45 5.06 5.30 1.80
C ILE A 45 5.70 5.04 0.43
N ARG A 46 7.02 5.20 0.32
CA ARG A 46 7.76 4.97 -0.93
C ARG A 46 7.65 3.52 -1.41
N VAL A 47 7.78 2.57 -0.49
CA VAL A 47 7.60 1.15 -0.80
C VAL A 47 6.17 0.86 -1.23
N ASN A 48 5.16 1.37 -0.49
CA ASN A 48 3.75 1.20 -0.85
C ASN A 48 3.45 1.74 -2.25
N SER A 49 4.03 2.89 -2.60
CA SER A 49 3.88 3.51 -3.92
C SER A 49 4.58 2.69 -5.01
N ALA A 50 5.80 2.22 -4.76
CA ALA A 50 6.58 1.43 -5.71
C ALA A 50 5.95 0.09 -6.06
N ILE A 51 5.24 -0.54 -5.12
CA ILE A 51 4.56 -1.83 -5.36
C ILE A 51 3.11 -1.69 -5.82
N GLY A 52 2.58 -0.46 -5.93
CA GLY A 52 1.15 -0.27 -6.15
C GLY A 52 0.32 -0.93 -5.05
N GLY A 53 0.72 -0.72 -3.79
CA GLY A 53 0.17 -1.39 -2.62
C GLY A 53 -1.29 -1.05 -2.33
N SER A 54 -1.77 -1.41 -1.15
CA SER A 54 -3.16 -1.19 -0.75
C SER A 54 -3.44 0.29 -0.46
N THR A 55 -4.62 0.77 -0.87
CA THR A 55 -5.16 2.07 -0.45
C THR A 55 -5.38 2.16 1.05
N ASN A 56 -5.66 1.03 1.72
CA ASN A 56 -5.74 0.94 3.17
C ASN A 56 -4.46 1.36 3.88
N ALA A 57 -3.29 1.17 3.24
CA ALA A 57 -2.01 1.57 3.81
C ALA A 57 -1.93 3.08 4.08
N VAL A 58 -2.64 3.91 3.30
CA VAL A 58 -2.71 5.36 3.54
C VAL A 58 -3.32 5.65 4.91
N LEU A 59 -4.49 5.05 5.20
CA LEU A 59 -5.14 5.20 6.50
C LEU A 59 -4.27 4.69 7.65
N HIS A 60 -3.72 3.48 7.48
CA HIS A 60 -2.94 2.83 8.53
C HIS A 60 -1.62 3.55 8.81
N LEU A 61 -0.90 4.01 7.79
CA LEU A 61 0.34 4.75 7.99
C LEU A 61 0.10 6.12 8.65
N LEU A 62 -1.00 6.81 8.32
CA LEU A 62 -1.39 8.03 9.02
C LEU A 62 -1.72 7.77 10.49
N ALA A 63 -2.43 6.68 10.80
CA ALA A 63 -2.74 6.29 12.17
C ALA A 63 -1.48 5.91 12.97
N ILE A 64 -0.55 5.16 12.37
CA ILE A 64 0.73 4.79 12.98
C ILE A 64 1.58 6.05 13.22
N ALA A 65 1.64 6.97 12.25
CA ALA A 65 2.35 8.23 12.38
C ALA A 65 1.80 9.05 13.56
N TYR A 66 0.47 9.21 13.63
CA TYR A 66 -0.18 9.90 14.74
C TYR A 66 0.16 9.28 16.09
N GLN A 67 0.05 7.95 16.23
CA GLN A 67 0.36 7.25 17.46
C GLN A 67 1.85 7.35 17.86
N ALA A 68 2.73 7.44 16.87
CA ALA A 68 4.17 7.61 17.08
C ALA A 68 4.58 9.08 17.30
N GLY A 69 3.65 10.03 17.33
CA GLY A 69 3.93 11.46 17.45
C GLY A 69 4.62 12.04 16.22
N VAL A 70 4.48 11.41 15.06
CA VAL A 70 5.02 11.89 13.78
C VAL A 70 3.96 12.66 13.03
N ASP A 71 4.22 13.94 12.78
CA ASP A 71 3.32 14.76 11.95
C ASP A 71 3.40 14.32 10.49
N LEU A 72 2.27 13.91 9.94
CA LEU A 72 2.14 13.45 8.55
C LEU A 72 0.72 13.75 8.05
N SER A 73 0.61 14.49 6.97
CA SER A 73 -0.66 14.73 6.30
C SER A 73 -0.89 13.78 5.13
N ILE A 74 -2.16 13.57 4.77
CA ILE A 74 -2.52 12.79 3.57
C ILE A 74 -1.94 13.42 2.30
N PHE A 75 -1.83 14.75 2.25
CA PHE A 75 -1.29 15.46 1.09
C PHE A 75 0.22 15.27 0.95
N GLU A 76 0.94 15.21 2.09
CA GLU A 76 2.35 14.85 2.09
C GLU A 76 2.56 13.41 1.63
N PHE A 77 1.70 12.49 2.09
CA PHE A 77 1.70 11.13 1.57
C PHE A 77 1.57 11.13 0.03
N GLY A 78 0.60 11.87 -0.50
CA GLY A 78 0.39 11.99 -1.95
C GLY A 78 1.63 12.52 -2.68
N LYS A 79 2.26 13.57 -2.14
CA LYS A 79 3.49 14.14 -2.71
C LYS A 79 4.61 13.09 -2.77
N VAL A 80 4.89 12.41 -1.67
CA VAL A 80 5.93 11.35 -1.61
C VAL A 80 5.60 10.21 -2.57
N SER A 81 4.32 9.82 -2.66
CA SER A 81 3.89 8.77 -3.59
C SER A 81 4.18 9.12 -5.05
N MET A 82 3.94 10.36 -5.46
CA MET A 82 4.18 10.81 -6.84
C MET A 82 5.67 10.87 -7.23
N GLU A 83 6.58 10.96 -6.27
CA GLU A 83 8.03 10.99 -6.50
C GLU A 83 8.63 9.59 -6.79
N ILE A 84 7.83 8.54 -6.58
CA ILE A 84 8.27 7.14 -6.65
C ILE A 84 7.59 6.45 -7.82
N PRO A 85 8.32 5.88 -8.77
CA PRO A 85 7.73 5.14 -9.87
C PRO A 85 7.14 3.80 -9.40
N HIS A 86 6.17 3.28 -10.13
CA HIS A 86 5.59 1.97 -9.90
C HIS A 86 6.48 0.89 -10.51
N LEU A 87 7.02 0.00 -9.68
CA LEU A 87 8.02 -1.00 -10.09
C LEU A 87 7.45 -2.41 -10.26
N VAL A 88 6.28 -2.71 -9.70
CA VAL A 88 5.76 -4.08 -9.63
C VAL A 88 4.36 -4.18 -10.23
N PRO A 89 4.23 -4.59 -11.50
CA PRO A 89 2.94 -4.70 -12.17
C PRO A 89 2.16 -5.94 -11.69
N MET A 90 1.69 -5.90 -10.43
CA MET A 90 0.86 -6.93 -9.82
C MET A 90 -0.62 -6.73 -10.14
N ILE A 91 -1.38 -7.82 -10.11
CA ILE A 91 -2.84 -7.81 -10.18
C ILE A 91 -3.41 -6.89 -9.08
N PRO A 92 -4.39 -6.00 -9.38
CA PRO A 92 -5.12 -5.84 -10.65
C PRO A 92 -4.44 -4.93 -11.69
N ALA A 93 -3.36 -4.23 -11.35
CA ALA A 93 -2.67 -3.27 -12.23
C ALA A 93 -1.66 -3.94 -13.20
N GLY A 94 -1.57 -5.24 -13.22
CA GLY A 94 -0.65 -6.00 -14.06
C GLY A 94 -0.94 -7.50 -14.01
N LYS A 95 0.03 -8.32 -14.42
CA LYS A 95 -0.16 -9.77 -14.61
C LYS A 95 0.41 -10.64 -13.49
N TYR A 96 1.29 -10.11 -12.65
CA TYR A 96 1.99 -10.89 -11.63
C TYR A 96 1.19 -11.00 -10.35
N THR A 97 1.38 -12.12 -9.64
CA THR A 97 0.75 -12.41 -8.36
C THR A 97 1.64 -11.99 -7.19
N LEU A 98 1.09 -12.03 -5.98
CA LEU A 98 1.87 -11.82 -4.75
C LEU A 98 2.94 -12.93 -4.55
N LEU A 99 2.69 -14.14 -5.08
CA LEU A 99 3.66 -15.24 -5.06
C LEU A 99 4.86 -14.91 -5.94
N ASP A 100 4.62 -14.45 -7.18
CA ASP A 100 5.70 -14.03 -8.09
C ASP A 100 6.57 -12.94 -7.45
N PHE A 101 5.92 -11.98 -6.80
CA PHE A 101 6.61 -10.92 -6.07
C PHE A 101 7.48 -11.46 -4.92
N TYR A 102 6.96 -12.40 -4.14
CA TYR A 102 7.72 -13.05 -3.07
C TYR A 102 8.94 -13.80 -3.62
N GLU A 103 8.77 -14.57 -4.69
CA GLU A 103 9.85 -15.35 -5.31
C GLU A 103 10.91 -14.46 -5.97
N ALA A 104 10.52 -13.31 -6.51
CA ALA A 104 11.46 -12.31 -7.03
C ALA A 104 12.32 -11.65 -5.94
N GLY A 105 11.91 -11.78 -4.65
CA GLY A 105 12.64 -11.27 -3.48
C GLY A 105 11.89 -10.25 -2.63
N GLY A 106 10.69 -9.86 -3.04
CA GLY A 106 9.72 -9.09 -2.23
C GLY A 106 10.18 -7.69 -1.84
N ILE A 107 9.70 -7.24 -0.69
CA ILE A 107 9.91 -5.86 -0.19
C ILE A 107 11.40 -5.49 -0.07
N GLN A 108 12.27 -6.42 0.28
CA GLN A 108 13.70 -6.12 0.40
C GLN A 108 14.30 -5.73 -0.94
N VAL A 109 13.88 -6.37 -2.03
CA VAL A 109 14.32 -5.98 -3.38
C VAL A 109 13.80 -4.60 -3.75
N ILE A 110 12.54 -4.28 -3.43
CA ILE A 110 12.01 -2.92 -3.63
C ILE A 110 12.85 -1.87 -2.92
N LEU A 111 13.17 -2.10 -1.64
CA LEU A 111 14.04 -1.19 -0.88
C LEU A 111 15.41 -1.03 -1.54
N LYS A 112 15.97 -2.11 -2.09
CA LYS A 112 17.24 -2.07 -2.81
C LYS A 112 17.14 -1.29 -4.12
N GLU A 113 16.11 -1.56 -4.94
CA GLU A 113 15.88 -0.89 -6.22
C GLU A 113 15.62 0.62 -6.06
N LEU A 114 14.93 1.03 -4.99
CA LEU A 114 14.69 2.44 -4.69
C LEU A 114 15.98 3.24 -4.41
N GLY A 115 17.07 2.56 -4.07
CA GLY A 115 18.39 3.17 -3.96
C GLY A 115 18.43 4.36 -3.01
N ASP A 116 18.83 5.52 -3.54
CA ASP A 116 18.96 6.76 -2.75
C ASP A 116 17.62 7.46 -2.50
N LYS A 117 16.54 6.94 -3.05
CA LYS A 117 15.18 7.43 -2.77
C LYS A 117 14.65 7.02 -1.39
N ILE A 118 15.38 6.21 -0.62
CA ILE A 118 15.01 5.80 0.74
C ILE A 118 16.04 6.21 1.79
N TYR A 119 15.60 6.31 3.03
CA TYR A 119 16.48 6.54 4.19
C TYR A 119 17.07 5.21 4.67
N ARG A 120 18.28 4.89 4.21
CA ARG A 120 18.94 3.60 4.44
C ARG A 120 19.40 3.39 5.89
N GLN A 121 19.60 4.49 6.64
CA GLN A 121 20.09 4.43 8.03
C GLN A 121 18.97 4.20 9.06
N CYS A 122 17.72 4.09 8.62
CA CYS A 122 16.62 3.75 9.53
C CYS A 122 16.85 2.40 10.20
N MET A 123 16.67 2.38 11.51
CA MET A 123 16.65 1.15 12.31
C MET A 123 15.44 0.29 11.90
N THR A 124 15.61 -1.03 11.96
CA THR A 124 14.55 -1.98 11.65
C THR A 124 14.29 -2.96 12.80
N CYS A 125 13.21 -3.73 12.69
CA CYS A 125 12.88 -4.78 13.66
C CYS A 125 13.85 -5.96 13.69
N THR A 126 14.91 -5.96 12.87
CA THR A 126 16.01 -6.92 12.96
C THR A 126 17.12 -6.45 13.92
N GLY A 127 17.02 -5.22 14.44
CA GLY A 127 18.09 -4.59 15.21
C GLY A 127 19.30 -4.16 14.36
N GLN A 128 19.09 -4.05 13.05
CA GLN A 128 20.05 -3.57 12.05
C GLN A 128 19.38 -2.46 11.22
N THR A 129 20.19 -1.65 10.54
CA THR A 129 19.70 -0.64 9.61
C THR A 129 19.10 -1.27 8.34
N VAL A 130 18.33 -0.50 7.60
CA VAL A 130 17.86 -0.90 6.25
C VAL A 130 19.05 -1.26 5.37
N GLU A 131 20.10 -0.45 5.36
CA GLU A 131 21.31 -0.70 4.56
C GLU A 131 21.99 -2.02 4.88
N GLU A 132 22.16 -2.34 6.17
CA GLU A 132 22.75 -3.61 6.60
C GLU A 132 21.92 -4.81 6.15
N ASN A 133 20.60 -4.72 6.24
CA ASN A 133 19.68 -5.75 5.80
C ASN A 133 19.71 -5.97 4.27
N LEU A 134 20.05 -4.94 3.49
CA LEU A 134 20.06 -5.01 2.04
C LEU A 134 21.37 -5.53 1.42
N LYS A 135 22.44 -5.71 2.18
CA LYS A 135 23.76 -6.11 1.64
C LYS A 135 23.74 -7.37 0.77
N ARG A 136 22.93 -8.35 1.13
CA ARG A 136 22.84 -9.65 0.42
C ARG A 136 21.58 -9.82 -0.42
N VAL A 137 20.78 -8.78 -0.54
CA VAL A 137 19.54 -8.85 -1.30
C VAL A 137 19.84 -8.83 -2.79
N VAL A 138 19.19 -9.71 -3.53
CA VAL A 138 19.34 -9.82 -5.01
C VAL A 138 17.94 -9.86 -5.61
N ASN A 139 17.76 -9.09 -6.67
CA ASN A 139 16.57 -9.18 -7.51
C ASN A 139 16.65 -10.46 -8.35
N ARG A 140 15.77 -11.41 -8.11
CA ARG A 140 15.77 -12.72 -8.78
C ARG A 140 14.96 -12.73 -10.06
N ASN A 141 14.09 -11.74 -10.23
CA ASN A 141 13.24 -11.62 -11.42
C ASN A 141 12.95 -10.14 -11.73
N PRO A 142 13.75 -9.51 -12.62
CA PRO A 142 13.58 -8.11 -13.01
C PRO A 142 12.31 -7.83 -13.83
N ASP A 143 11.64 -8.84 -14.35
CA ASP A 143 10.35 -8.66 -15.03
C ASP A 143 9.22 -8.44 -14.01
N VAL A 144 9.32 -9.06 -12.85
CA VAL A 144 8.36 -8.92 -11.75
C VAL A 144 8.63 -7.67 -10.92
N ILE A 145 9.89 -7.49 -10.48
CA ILE A 145 10.35 -6.29 -9.77
C ILE A 145 11.26 -5.53 -10.71
N ARG A 146 10.71 -4.53 -11.38
CA ARG A 146 11.44 -3.75 -12.36
C ARG A 146 12.48 -2.84 -11.71
N PRO A 147 13.63 -2.63 -12.35
CA PRO A 147 14.62 -1.68 -11.87
C PRO A 147 14.09 -0.25 -12.00
N LEU A 148 14.67 0.67 -11.21
CA LEU A 148 14.22 2.05 -11.09
C LEU A 148 14.28 2.84 -12.41
N ASP A 149 15.20 2.50 -13.29
CA ASP A 149 15.39 3.12 -14.61
C ASP A 149 14.43 2.58 -15.69
N HIS A 150 13.77 1.43 -15.43
CA HIS A 150 12.75 0.83 -16.32
C HIS A 150 11.45 0.48 -15.57
N PRO A 151 10.78 1.44 -14.95
CA PRO A 151 9.60 1.19 -14.14
C PRO A 151 8.41 0.71 -14.98
N ALA A 152 7.41 0.11 -14.33
CA ALA A 152 6.15 -0.25 -14.97
C ALA A 152 5.33 1.02 -15.32
N HIS A 153 5.36 2.01 -14.42
CA HIS A 153 4.79 3.34 -14.64
C HIS A 153 5.70 4.40 -14.03
N PRO A 154 5.78 5.60 -14.62
CA PRO A 154 6.70 6.66 -14.16
C PRO A 154 6.28 7.30 -12.83
N TYR A 155 5.07 7.06 -12.37
CA TYR A 155 4.50 7.56 -11.10
C TYR A 155 3.98 6.44 -10.23
N GLY A 156 3.86 6.70 -8.93
CA GLY A 156 3.46 5.71 -7.93
C GLY A 156 2.07 5.13 -8.14
N GLY A 157 1.87 3.92 -7.65
CA GLY A 157 0.61 3.20 -7.78
C GLY A 157 -0.53 3.72 -6.91
N ILE A 158 -0.28 4.72 -6.03
CA ILE A 158 -1.26 5.35 -5.15
C ILE A 158 -1.29 6.86 -5.43
N ALA A 159 -2.48 7.42 -5.61
CA ALA A 159 -2.67 8.87 -5.75
C ALA A 159 -3.64 9.41 -4.70
N ILE A 160 -3.38 10.64 -4.26
CA ILE A 160 -4.27 11.41 -3.40
C ILE A 160 -4.98 12.45 -4.24
N LEU A 161 -6.29 12.38 -4.24
CA LEU A 161 -7.17 13.30 -4.96
C LEU A 161 -7.69 14.37 -4.01
N ARG A 162 -8.04 15.53 -4.56
CA ARG A 162 -8.69 16.62 -3.84
C ARG A 162 -9.75 17.27 -4.74
N GLY A 163 -10.89 17.59 -4.15
CA GLY A 163 -11.98 18.26 -4.84
C GLY A 163 -13.07 18.69 -3.87
N ASN A 164 -14.14 19.28 -4.39
CA ASN A 164 -15.28 19.71 -3.59
C ASN A 164 -16.03 18.55 -2.91
N LEU A 165 -16.01 17.36 -3.52
CA LEU A 165 -16.60 16.15 -2.91
C LEU A 165 -15.72 15.62 -1.76
N ALA A 166 -14.39 15.72 -1.88
CA ALA A 166 -13.43 15.24 -0.90
C ALA A 166 -12.36 16.31 -0.58
N PRO A 167 -12.72 17.42 0.09
CA PRO A 167 -11.78 18.53 0.34
C PRO A 167 -10.64 18.14 1.28
N ALA A 168 -10.86 17.15 2.14
CA ALA A 168 -9.85 16.60 3.04
C ALA A 168 -8.99 15.50 2.40
N GLY A 169 -9.22 15.16 1.14
CA GLY A 169 -8.50 14.16 0.38
C GLY A 169 -9.28 12.87 0.15
N ALA A 170 -8.96 12.19 -0.94
CA ALA A 170 -9.42 10.85 -1.28
C ALA A 170 -8.25 10.04 -1.83
N VAL A 171 -8.35 8.72 -1.80
CA VAL A 171 -7.30 7.81 -2.24
C VAL A 171 -7.76 7.03 -3.45
N THR A 172 -6.89 6.90 -4.44
CA THR A 172 -7.14 6.06 -5.62
C THR A 172 -5.89 5.30 -6.05
N LYS A 173 -6.07 4.29 -6.90
CA LYS A 173 -4.99 3.55 -7.59
C LYS A 173 -5.08 3.82 -9.10
N PRO A 174 -4.41 4.85 -9.62
CA PRO A 174 -4.50 5.21 -11.04
C PRO A 174 -4.13 4.04 -11.97
N SER A 175 -3.14 3.23 -11.57
CA SER A 175 -2.69 2.06 -12.35
C SER A 175 -3.73 0.94 -12.49
N ALA A 176 -4.79 0.96 -11.68
CA ALA A 176 -5.89 -0.01 -11.74
C ALA A 176 -7.15 0.55 -12.44
N ILE A 177 -7.11 1.80 -12.88
CA ILE A 177 -8.22 2.47 -13.57
C ILE A 177 -7.89 2.53 -15.06
N PRO A 178 -8.78 2.05 -15.96
CA PRO A 178 -8.61 2.22 -17.39
C PRO A 178 -8.46 3.70 -17.77
N GLN A 179 -7.61 4.00 -18.75
CA GLN A 179 -7.29 5.39 -19.10
C GLN A 179 -8.51 6.20 -19.50
N GLU A 180 -9.48 5.57 -20.17
CA GLU A 180 -10.76 6.16 -20.57
C GLU A 180 -11.66 6.54 -19.39
N ALA A 181 -11.42 5.99 -18.21
CA ALA A 181 -12.16 6.27 -16.97
C ALA A 181 -11.45 7.28 -16.04
N HIS A 182 -10.28 7.81 -16.44
CA HIS A 182 -9.58 8.82 -15.64
C HIS A 182 -10.30 10.16 -15.64
N ASP A 183 -11.04 10.47 -16.70
CA ASP A 183 -11.88 11.66 -16.81
C ASP A 183 -13.29 11.22 -17.16
N PHE A 184 -14.17 11.22 -16.16
CA PHE A 184 -15.52 10.70 -16.28
C PHE A 184 -16.53 11.64 -15.61
N THR A 185 -17.63 11.91 -16.30
CA THR A 185 -18.76 12.69 -15.80
C THR A 185 -20.06 11.93 -16.02
N GLY A 186 -20.88 11.83 -14.98
CA GLY A 186 -22.18 11.15 -15.05
C GLY A 186 -23.06 11.47 -13.85
N PRO A 187 -24.36 11.13 -13.91
CA PRO A 187 -25.26 11.30 -12.80
C PRO A 187 -24.86 10.39 -11.63
N ALA A 188 -24.96 10.89 -10.40
CA ALA A 188 -24.66 10.11 -9.21
C ALA A 188 -25.84 9.19 -8.82
N LYS A 189 -25.56 7.89 -8.68
CA LYS A 189 -26.45 6.93 -8.01
C LYS A 189 -25.94 6.72 -6.59
N ILE A 190 -26.71 7.14 -5.59
CA ILE A 190 -26.29 7.18 -4.19
C ILE A 190 -26.92 6.03 -3.42
N PHE A 191 -26.09 5.33 -2.62
CA PHE A 191 -26.51 4.33 -1.65
C PHE A 191 -25.97 4.70 -0.25
N GLU A 192 -26.77 4.47 0.79
CA GLU A 192 -26.41 4.87 2.16
C GLU A 192 -25.46 3.89 2.86
N ASN A 193 -25.30 2.68 2.33
CA ASN A 193 -24.39 1.65 2.81
C ASN A 193 -24.10 0.61 1.71
N GLU A 194 -23.17 -0.32 1.98
CA GLU A 194 -22.80 -1.38 1.05
C GLU A 194 -23.94 -2.36 0.77
N GLU A 195 -24.77 -2.69 1.76
CA GLU A 195 -25.90 -3.63 1.58
C GLU A 195 -26.92 -3.09 0.58
N ASP A 196 -27.25 -1.80 0.69
CA ASP A 196 -28.17 -1.14 -0.24
C ASP A 196 -27.59 -1.12 -1.65
N ALA A 197 -26.29 -0.82 -1.76
CA ALA A 197 -25.59 -0.87 -3.06
C ALA A 197 -25.63 -2.27 -3.68
N LEU A 198 -25.35 -3.33 -2.89
CA LEU A 198 -25.40 -4.72 -3.37
C LEU A 198 -26.82 -5.11 -3.84
N ARG A 199 -27.86 -4.66 -3.13
CA ARG A 199 -29.25 -4.87 -3.56
C ARG A 199 -29.55 -4.17 -4.88
N GLY A 200 -29.18 -2.90 -4.99
CA GLY A 200 -29.39 -2.10 -6.20
C GLY A 200 -28.64 -2.66 -7.42
N ILE A 201 -27.40 -3.13 -7.24
CA ILE A 201 -26.62 -3.79 -8.31
C ILE A 201 -27.35 -5.07 -8.78
N ARG A 202 -27.75 -5.92 -7.86
CA ARG A 202 -28.49 -7.18 -8.20
C ARG A 202 -29.84 -6.94 -8.83
N ALA A 203 -30.51 -5.85 -8.45
CA ALA A 203 -31.78 -5.45 -9.03
C ALA A 203 -31.65 -4.69 -10.37
N LEU A 204 -30.41 -4.56 -10.90
CA LEU A 204 -30.09 -3.80 -12.12
C LEU A 204 -30.59 -2.33 -12.09
N GLU A 205 -30.57 -1.72 -10.91
CA GLU A 205 -30.96 -0.32 -10.74
C GLU A 205 -29.92 0.68 -11.24
N ILE A 206 -28.66 0.21 -11.43
CA ILE A 206 -27.56 1.04 -11.91
C ILE A 206 -27.53 0.97 -13.43
N LYS A 207 -27.44 2.14 -14.05
CA LYS A 207 -27.37 2.27 -15.52
C LYS A 207 -25.95 2.61 -15.95
N GLY A 208 -25.59 2.21 -17.18
CA GLY A 208 -24.33 2.62 -17.78
C GLY A 208 -24.21 4.15 -17.80
N GLY A 209 -23.04 4.68 -17.41
CA GLY A 209 -22.79 6.12 -17.34
C GLY A 209 -23.10 6.77 -15.98
N GLU A 210 -23.60 6.02 -15.01
CA GLU A 210 -23.80 6.53 -13.64
C GLU A 210 -22.52 6.39 -12.78
N VAL A 211 -22.34 7.34 -11.85
CA VAL A 211 -21.30 7.28 -10.80
C VAL A 211 -21.93 6.71 -9.54
N VAL A 212 -21.53 5.52 -9.14
CA VAL A 212 -22.03 4.88 -7.90
C VAL A 212 -21.32 5.49 -6.68
N VAL A 213 -22.11 6.03 -5.76
CA VAL A 213 -21.62 6.62 -4.51
C VAL A 213 -22.19 5.84 -3.35
N ILE A 214 -21.30 5.19 -2.56
CA ILE A 214 -21.68 4.46 -1.34
C ILE A 214 -21.23 5.29 -0.14
N ARG A 215 -22.19 5.70 0.70
CA ARG A 215 -21.96 6.59 1.83
C ARG A 215 -21.74 5.82 3.14
N ASN A 216 -21.30 6.51 4.17
CA ASN A 216 -21.20 6.02 5.56
C ASN A 216 -20.32 4.77 5.75
N MET A 217 -19.36 4.53 4.85
CA MET A 217 -18.48 3.36 4.88
C MET A 217 -17.06 3.69 5.37
N GLY A 218 -16.83 4.91 5.83
CA GLY A 218 -15.55 5.34 6.38
C GLY A 218 -15.34 4.91 7.83
N PRO A 219 -14.12 5.06 8.40
CA PRO A 219 -13.81 4.69 9.77
C PRO A 219 -14.47 5.60 10.80
N LYS A 220 -14.71 6.88 10.48
CA LYS A 220 -15.30 7.85 11.39
C LYS A 220 -16.83 7.78 11.32
N GLY A 221 -17.46 7.36 12.41
CA GLY A 221 -18.91 7.21 12.51
C GLY A 221 -19.49 6.00 11.78
N GLY A 222 -18.64 5.14 11.20
CA GLY A 222 -19.02 3.89 10.55
C GLY A 222 -18.39 2.67 11.21
N PRO A 223 -18.63 1.46 10.67
CA PRO A 223 -18.13 0.19 11.22
C PRO A 223 -16.64 -0.06 10.99
N GLY A 224 -15.90 0.90 10.46
CA GLY A 224 -14.51 0.79 10.04
C GLY A 224 -14.35 1.02 8.54
N MET A 225 -13.31 0.43 7.94
CA MET A 225 -13.13 0.43 6.48
C MET A 225 -13.44 -0.96 5.92
N PRO A 226 -14.69 -1.29 5.60
CA PRO A 226 -15.01 -2.55 4.96
C PRO A 226 -14.47 -2.57 3.53
N GLU A 227 -14.00 -3.74 3.11
CA GLU A 227 -13.60 -3.99 1.74
C GLU A 227 -14.83 -4.06 0.84
N MET A 228 -14.98 -3.11 -0.08
CA MET A 228 -16.09 -3.06 -1.03
C MET A 228 -15.91 -4.01 -2.23
N TYR A 229 -15.20 -5.11 -2.01
CA TYR A 229 -14.87 -6.09 -3.03
C TYR A 229 -16.09 -6.71 -3.71
N LYS A 230 -17.15 -6.96 -2.93
CA LYS A 230 -18.39 -7.54 -3.47
C LYS A 230 -19.09 -6.58 -4.42
N ALA A 231 -19.21 -5.31 -4.04
CA ALA A 231 -19.83 -4.29 -4.87
C ALA A 231 -19.07 -4.03 -6.19
N MET A 232 -17.73 -4.19 -6.18
CA MET A 232 -16.90 -4.02 -7.37
C MET A 232 -16.92 -5.23 -8.32
N LYS A 233 -17.36 -6.40 -7.86
CA LYS A 233 -17.37 -7.65 -8.66
C LYS A 233 -18.72 -8.05 -9.23
N LEU A 234 -19.79 -7.43 -8.78
CA LEU A 234 -21.15 -7.65 -9.31
C LEU A 234 -21.43 -6.73 -10.48
#